data_f2fb77eb01cefbf9e3ad8fe47987d1a2
#
_entry.id   f2fb77eb01cefbf9e3ad8fe47987d1a2
#
_cell.length_a   1.000
_cell.length_b   1.000
_cell.length_c   1.000
_cell.angle_alpha   90.00
_cell.angle_beta   90.00
_cell.angle_gamma   90.00
#
_symmetry.space_group_name_H-M   'P 1'
#
loop_
_entity.id
_entity.type
_entity.pdbx_description
1 polymer ?
#
loop_
_entity_poly.entity_id
_entity_poly.type
_entity_poly.pdbx_seq_one_letter_code
_entity_poly.pdbx_strand_id
1 'polypeptide(L)' 'MKTTRYFREQVLRKRPYLKAEWCERIVREPLSREVQLDGRVRYWGVVPELEGRIVRVVTLEDGETIHNAFPDRNFRAGL' A
#
# COMPACT_ATOMS: atom_id res chain seq x y z
N MET A 1 4.20 -3.14 -12.36
CA MET A 1 3.69 -3.99 -11.26
C MET A 1 2.22 -4.28 -11.49
N LYS A 2 1.77 -5.45 -11.13
CA LYS A 2 0.37 -5.83 -11.31
C LYS A 2 -0.54 -5.13 -10.30
N THR A 3 -1.75 -4.77 -10.76
CA THR A 3 -2.78 -4.18 -9.90
C THR A 3 -4.10 -4.85 -10.21
N THR A 4 -4.99 -4.93 -9.22
CA THR A 4 -6.33 -5.44 -9.46
C THR A 4 -7.18 -4.35 -10.14
N ARG A 5 -8.25 -4.77 -10.79
CA ARG A 5 -9.23 -3.85 -11.35
C ARG A 5 -9.84 -2.99 -10.23
N TYR A 6 -10.09 -3.59 -9.07
CA TYR A 6 -10.61 -2.89 -7.91
C TYR A 6 -9.69 -1.72 -7.51
N PHE A 7 -8.38 -1.97 -7.45
CA PHE A 7 -7.42 -0.94 -7.11
C PHE A 7 -7.48 0.22 -8.11
N ARG A 8 -7.46 -0.09 -9.40
CA ARG A 8 -7.48 0.94 -10.45
C ARG A 8 -8.79 1.72 -10.50
N GLU A 9 -9.93 1.02 -10.39
CA GLU A 9 -11.24 1.63 -10.62
C GLU A 9 -11.91 2.17 -9.37
N GLN A 10 -11.57 1.65 -8.20
CA GLN A 10 -12.19 2.07 -6.95
C GLN A 10 -11.22 2.80 -6.04
N VAL A 11 -10.08 2.21 -5.75
CA VAL A 11 -9.17 2.77 -4.76
C VAL A 11 -8.54 4.07 -5.23
N LEU A 12 -7.92 4.07 -6.40
CA LEU A 12 -7.29 5.28 -6.94
C LEU A 12 -8.32 6.37 -7.24
N ARG A 13 -9.53 5.97 -7.59
CA ARG A 13 -10.60 6.92 -7.88
C ARG A 13 -11.07 7.64 -6.61
N LYS A 14 -11.21 6.91 -5.50
CA LYS A 14 -11.60 7.47 -4.21
C LYS A 14 -10.48 8.30 -3.58
N ARG A 15 -9.23 7.94 -3.89
CA ARG A 15 -8.05 8.58 -3.33
C ARG A 15 -7.18 9.15 -4.44
N PRO A 16 -7.64 10.22 -5.11
CA PRO A 16 -6.90 10.77 -6.27
C PRO A 16 -5.54 11.35 -5.89
N TYR A 17 -5.30 11.58 -4.60
CA TYR A 17 -4.00 12.03 -4.11
C TYR A 17 -2.96 10.91 -4.09
N LEU A 18 -3.38 9.63 -4.18
CA LEU A 18 -2.46 8.50 -4.24
C LEU A 18 -2.08 8.20 -5.68
N LYS A 19 -0.81 7.85 -5.87
CA LYS A 19 -0.31 7.43 -7.18
C LYS A 19 0.16 5.98 -7.10
N ALA A 20 -0.12 5.22 -8.16
CA ALA A 20 0.27 3.81 -8.23
C ALA A 20 1.78 3.62 -8.04
N GLU A 21 2.59 4.52 -8.60
CA GLU A 21 4.05 4.43 -8.50
C GLU A 21 4.53 4.49 -7.06
N TRP A 22 3.86 5.25 -6.21
CA TRP A 22 4.23 5.34 -4.79
C TRP A 22 3.93 4.02 -4.08
N CYS A 23 2.80 3.40 -4.43
CA CYS A 23 2.42 2.10 -3.87
C CYS A 23 3.41 1.01 -4.30
N GLU A 24 3.84 1.03 -5.56
CA GLU A 24 4.85 0.10 -6.07
C GLU A 24 6.16 0.26 -5.34
N ARG A 25 6.57 1.50 -5.08
CA ARG A 25 7.80 1.79 -4.35
C ARG A 25 7.73 1.21 -2.93
N ILE A 26 6.59 1.34 -2.27
CA ILE A 26 6.37 0.79 -0.93
C ILE A 26 6.48 -0.74 -0.94
N VAL A 27 5.91 -1.40 -1.92
CA VAL A 27 5.99 -2.86 -2.02
C VAL A 27 7.43 -3.32 -2.23
N ARG A 28 8.22 -2.56 -3.00
CA ARG A 28 9.62 -2.89 -3.26
C ARG A 28 10.52 -2.66 -2.05
N GLU A 29 10.30 -1.57 -1.32
CA GLU A 29 11.15 -1.19 -0.18
C GLU A 29 10.28 -0.75 0.99
N PRO A 30 9.59 -1.70 1.64
CA PRO A 30 8.69 -1.33 2.73
C PRO A 30 9.44 -1.03 4.02
N LEU A 31 8.83 -0.16 4.83
CA LEU A 31 9.27 0.06 6.19
C LEU A 31 8.90 -1.15 7.06
N SER A 32 7.77 -1.78 6.77
CA SER A 32 7.30 -2.96 7.47
C SER A 32 6.41 -3.79 6.55
N ARG A 33 6.32 -5.09 6.83
CA ARG A 33 5.57 -6.04 6.03
C ARG A 33 4.91 -7.07 6.95
N GLU A 34 3.67 -7.43 6.67
CA GLU A 34 2.93 -8.41 7.47
C GLU A 34 1.99 -9.23 6.57
N VAL A 35 1.96 -10.54 6.76
CA VAL A 35 1.00 -11.41 6.07
C VAL A 35 -0.26 -11.52 6.90
N GLN A 36 -1.41 -11.25 6.28
CA GLN A 36 -2.71 -11.34 6.94
C GLN A 36 -3.17 -12.78 7.02
N LEU A 37 -4.17 -13.02 7.87
CA LEU A 37 -4.74 -14.37 8.02
C LEU A 37 -5.34 -14.89 6.71
N ASP A 38 -5.85 -14.01 5.86
CA ASP A 38 -6.41 -14.39 4.56
C ASP A 38 -5.36 -14.60 3.47
N GLY A 39 -4.08 -14.45 3.81
CA GLY A 39 -2.97 -14.62 2.88
C GLY A 39 -2.54 -13.36 2.17
N ARG A 40 -3.33 -12.29 2.22
CA ARG A 40 -2.94 -11.02 1.64
C ARG A 40 -1.77 -10.43 2.41
N VAL A 41 -1.02 -9.54 1.78
CA VAL A 41 0.17 -8.97 2.40
C VAL A 41 0.02 -7.47 2.56
N ARG A 42 0.31 -6.98 3.75
CA ARG A 42 0.32 -5.55 4.06
C ARG A 42 1.75 -5.05 4.00
N TYR A 43 1.92 -3.89 3.37
CA TYR A 43 3.20 -3.20 3.32
C TYR A 43 2.98 -1.77 3.80
N TRP A 44 3.88 -1.26 4.62
CA TRP A 44 3.82 0.13 5.07
C TRP A 44 5.06 0.86 4.58
N GLY A 45 4.89 2.08 4.14
CA GLY A 45 6.01 2.92 3.74
C GLY A 45 5.68 4.39 3.86
N VAL A 46 6.72 5.19 3.93
CA VAL A 46 6.60 6.64 3.99
C VAL A 46 6.48 7.18 2.58
N VAL A 47 5.56 8.11 2.36
CA VAL A 47 5.38 8.78 1.08
C VAL A 47 5.76 10.25 1.26
N PRO A 48 6.99 10.64 0.89
CA PRO A 48 7.42 12.04 1.04
C PRO A 48 6.51 13.02 0.31
N GLU A 49 5.98 12.61 -0.84
CA GLU A 49 5.09 13.43 -1.65
C GLU A 49 3.77 13.76 -0.94
N LEU A 50 3.44 12.99 0.11
CA LEU A 50 2.28 13.24 0.97
C LEU A 50 2.72 13.72 2.34
N GLU A 51 3.72 14.59 2.38
CA GLU A 51 4.25 15.18 3.61
C GLU A 51 4.73 14.14 4.62
N GLY A 52 5.27 13.02 4.12
CA GLY A 52 5.81 11.97 4.98
C GLY A 52 4.77 11.07 5.62
N ARG A 53 3.55 11.10 5.15
CA ARG A 53 2.52 10.18 5.68
C ARG A 53 2.89 8.74 5.39
N ILE A 54 2.52 7.87 6.31
CA ILE A 54 2.67 6.43 6.12
C ILE A 54 1.45 5.90 5.39
N VAL A 55 1.69 5.16 4.33
CA VAL A 55 0.63 4.54 3.54
C VAL A 55 0.73 3.03 3.69
N ARG A 56 -0.41 2.38 3.90
CA ARG A 56 -0.52 0.93 3.89
C ARG A 56 -0.93 0.50 2.50
N VAL A 57 -0.16 -0.43 1.92
CA VAL A 57 -0.48 -1.04 0.63
C VAL A 57 -0.79 -2.50 0.90
N VAL A 58 -1.90 -2.99 0.36
CA VAL A 58 -2.30 -4.39 0.50
C VAL A 58 -2.22 -5.05 -0.87
N THR A 59 -1.47 -6.16 -0.94
CA THR A 59 -1.40 -6.98 -2.15
C THR A 59 -2.23 -8.24 -1.98
N LEU A 60 -2.46 -8.94 -3.08
CA LEU A 60 -3.02 -10.29 -3.03
C LEU A 60 -1.96 -11.24 -2.46
N GLU A 61 -2.30 -12.54 -2.40
CA GLU A 61 -1.43 -13.56 -1.81
C GLU A 61 -0.08 -13.71 -2.51
N ASP A 62 0.02 -13.27 -3.75
CA ASP A 62 1.27 -13.30 -4.50
C ASP A 62 2.31 -12.29 -3.98
N GLY A 63 1.91 -11.39 -3.09
CA GLY A 63 2.79 -10.37 -2.54
C GLY A 63 3.17 -9.29 -3.55
N GLU A 64 2.55 -9.26 -4.72
CA GLU A 64 2.91 -8.36 -5.81
C GLU A 64 1.74 -7.57 -6.38
N THR A 65 0.57 -8.21 -6.54
CA THR A 65 -0.59 -7.58 -7.16
C THR A 65 -1.26 -6.63 -6.16
N ILE A 66 -1.13 -5.34 -6.39
CA ILE A 66 -1.68 -4.31 -5.49
C ILE A 66 -3.20 -4.31 -5.59
N HIS A 67 -3.86 -4.40 -4.44
CA HIS A 67 -5.32 -4.47 -4.35
C HIS A 67 -5.93 -3.29 -3.60
N ASN A 68 -5.24 -2.74 -2.60
CA ASN A 68 -5.75 -1.61 -1.82
C ASN A 68 -4.59 -0.77 -1.31
N ALA A 69 -4.87 0.48 -1.01
CA ALA A 69 -3.88 1.37 -0.40
C ALA A 69 -4.60 2.54 0.25
N PHE A 70 -4.12 2.96 1.42
CA PHE A 70 -4.69 4.10 2.13
C PHE A 70 -3.69 4.61 3.18
N PRO A 71 -3.77 5.90 3.54
CA PRO A 71 -2.96 6.42 4.63
C PRO A 71 -3.32 5.74 5.94
N ASP A 72 -2.31 5.34 6.71
CA ASP A 72 -2.51 4.63 7.97
C ASP A 72 -1.95 5.45 9.12
N ARG A 73 -2.81 6.16 9.82
CA ARG A 73 -2.43 7.02 10.95
C ARG A 73 -2.03 6.23 12.19
N ASN A 74 -2.46 4.98 12.24
CA ASN A 74 -2.28 4.16 13.45
C ASN A 74 -0.99 3.35 13.44
N PHE A 75 -0.30 3.33 12.32
CA PHE A 75 0.93 2.56 12.23
C PHE A 75 2.02 3.15 13.12
N ARG A 76 2.71 2.29 13.87
CA ARG A 76 3.85 2.65 14.73
C ARG A 76 5.03 1.79 14.37
N ALA A 77 5.98 2.34 13.61
CA ALA A 77 7.18 1.62 13.24
C ALA A 77 8.16 1.57 14.42
N GLY A 78 8.85 0.46 14.56
CA GLY A 78 9.96 0.35 15.49
C GLY A 78 9.62 0.28 16.98
N LEU A 79 8.40 -0.05 17.31
CA LEU A 79 8.00 -0.20 18.71
C LEU A 79 7.98 -1.66 19.16
#